data_cb4294e9d3ef1dbeb242376630121fd5
#
_entry.id   cb4294e9d3ef1dbeb242376630121fd5
#
_cell.length_a   1.000
_cell.length_b   1.000
_cell.length_c   1.000
_cell.angle_alpha   90.00
_cell.angle_beta   90.00
_cell.angle_gamma   90.00
#
_symmetry.space_group_name_H-M   'P 1'
#
loop_
_entity.id
_entity.type
_entity.pdbx_description
1 polymer ?
#
loop_
_entity_poly.entity_id
_entity_poly.type
_entity_poly.pdbx_seq_one_letter_code
_entity_poly.pdbx_strand_id
1 'polypeptide(L)'
;MRDMTKGAPLGHLFLYAVPLLLGNWLQLAYNAVDSIIAGRFIGQDALAAEGVAGPVMNLVILAISGLCIGAGVLMSEAFGAKRTDRLQETLATTLLFGAVLCCGAAALGCVLTPWILRALAVPDAIFGITAIYLRITFLGAPFTFFYNPL
;
A
#
# COMPACT_ATOMS: atom_id res chain seq x y z
N MET A 1 -3.81 0.77 27.03
CA MET A 1 -2.63 0.19 26.36
C MET A 1 -1.90 -0.70 27.33
N ARG A 2 -1.63 -1.95 26.98
CA ARG A 2 -0.84 -2.84 27.85
C ARG A 2 0.63 -2.42 27.74
N ASP A 3 1.28 -2.29 28.88
CA ASP A 3 2.71 -1.94 28.97
C ASP A 3 3.54 -3.14 28.49
N MET A 4 4.15 -3.02 27.30
CA MET A 4 4.96 -4.09 26.68
C MET A 4 6.36 -4.20 27.28
N THR A 5 6.72 -3.36 28.22
CA THR A 5 8.05 -3.38 28.85
C THR A 5 8.15 -4.43 29.96
N LYS A 6 7.03 -5.05 30.35
CA LYS A 6 6.96 -6.06 31.43
C LYS A 6 6.32 -7.35 30.92
N GLY A 7 7.01 -8.48 31.07
CA GLY A 7 6.50 -9.83 30.75
C GLY A 7 7.36 -10.60 29.75
N ALA A 8 6.92 -11.81 29.39
CA ALA A 8 7.62 -12.65 28.42
C ALA A 8 7.44 -12.09 26.99
N PRO A 9 8.52 -11.70 26.29
CA PRO A 9 8.43 -11.07 24.95
C PRO A 9 7.68 -11.94 23.94
N LEU A 10 7.84 -13.25 24.02
CA LEU A 10 7.19 -14.22 23.13
C LEU A 10 5.67 -14.21 23.25
N GLY A 11 5.12 -14.09 24.46
CA GLY A 11 3.67 -14.05 24.67
C GLY A 11 3.03 -12.80 24.07
N HIS A 12 3.72 -11.67 24.17
CA HIS A 12 3.27 -10.41 23.56
C HIS A 12 3.34 -10.48 22.03
N LEU A 13 4.40 -11.10 21.48
CA LEU A 13 4.58 -11.28 20.05
C LEU A 13 3.46 -12.12 19.44
N PHE A 14 3.13 -13.26 20.05
CA PHE A 14 2.03 -14.13 19.60
C PHE A 14 0.67 -13.43 19.67
N LEU A 15 0.41 -12.70 20.75
CA LEU A 15 -0.85 -11.98 20.93
C LEU A 15 -1.07 -10.89 19.84
N TYR A 16 0.02 -10.28 19.37
CA TYR A 16 -0.02 -9.31 18.27
C TYR A 16 -0.01 -9.98 16.89
N ALA A 17 0.74 -11.06 16.74
CA ALA A 17 0.86 -11.74 15.45
C ALA A 17 -0.46 -12.39 15.00
N VAL A 18 -1.23 -12.98 15.92
CA VAL A 18 -2.47 -13.67 15.56
C VAL A 18 -3.51 -12.73 14.91
N PRO A 19 -3.87 -11.57 15.49
CA PRO A 19 -4.77 -10.62 14.83
C PRO A 19 -4.25 -10.11 13.49
N LEU A 20 -2.95 -9.86 13.37
CA LEU A 20 -2.33 -9.42 12.11
C LEU A 20 -2.41 -10.50 11.03
N LEU A 21 -2.15 -11.76 11.40
CA LEU A 21 -2.29 -12.90 10.48
C LEU A 21 -3.73 -13.06 10.02
N LEU A 22 -4.70 -12.96 10.94
CA LEU A 22 -6.12 -13.02 10.58
C LEU A 22 -6.52 -11.89 9.65
N GLY A 23 -6.03 -10.67 9.90
CA GLY A 23 -6.24 -9.52 9.00
C GLY A 23 -5.68 -9.77 7.60
N ASN A 24 -4.46 -10.30 7.50
CA ASN A 24 -3.85 -10.66 6.22
C ASN A 24 -4.63 -11.78 5.49
N TRP A 25 -5.13 -12.78 6.22
CA TRP A 25 -5.94 -13.83 5.61
C TRP A 25 -7.27 -13.31 5.08
N LEU A 26 -7.92 -12.41 5.82
CA LEU A 26 -9.14 -11.73 5.35
C LEU A 26 -8.86 -10.89 4.10
N GLN A 27 -7.72 -10.21 4.04
CA GLN A 27 -7.32 -9.45 2.85
C GLN A 27 -7.05 -10.36 1.65
N LEU A 28 -6.40 -11.51 1.85
CA LEU A 28 -6.22 -12.51 0.79
C LEU A 28 -7.56 -13.06 0.28
N ALA A 29 -8.48 -13.37 1.20
CA ALA A 29 -9.82 -13.82 0.85
C ALA A 29 -10.60 -12.75 0.06
N TYR A 30 -10.50 -11.47 0.49
CA TYR A 30 -11.09 -10.34 -0.23
C TYR A 30 -10.53 -10.23 -1.66
N ASN A 31 -9.21 -10.26 -1.83
CA ASN A 31 -8.59 -10.21 -3.16
C ASN A 31 -9.03 -11.38 -4.05
N ALA A 32 -9.13 -12.59 -3.48
CA ALA A 32 -9.59 -13.75 -4.23
C ALA A 32 -11.05 -13.60 -4.69
N VAL A 33 -11.93 -13.09 -3.82
CA VAL A 33 -13.33 -12.81 -4.17
C VAL A 33 -13.43 -11.73 -5.24
N ASP A 34 -12.63 -10.67 -5.13
CA ASP A 34 -12.59 -9.58 -6.12
C ASP A 34 -12.19 -10.10 -7.50
N SER A 35 -11.12 -10.90 -7.58
CA SER A 35 -10.69 -11.54 -8.83
C SER A 35 -11.73 -12.50 -9.40
N ILE A 36 -12.45 -13.25 -8.56
CA ILE A 36 -13.56 -14.12 -9.01
C ILE A 36 -14.70 -13.28 -9.57
N ILE A 37 -15.07 -12.19 -8.93
CA ILE A 37 -16.13 -11.27 -9.38
C ILE A 37 -15.71 -10.63 -10.69
N ALA A 38 -14.49 -10.09 -10.78
CA ALA A 38 -13.96 -9.47 -11.98
C ALA A 38 -13.98 -10.48 -13.18
N GLY A 39 -13.45 -11.68 -12.98
CA GLY A 39 -13.40 -12.69 -14.02
C GLY A 39 -14.78 -13.21 -14.46
N ARG A 40 -15.74 -13.32 -13.52
CA ARG A 40 -17.07 -13.90 -13.83
C ARG A 40 -18.06 -12.87 -14.37
N PHE A 41 -18.02 -11.63 -13.93
CA PHE A 41 -19.01 -10.59 -14.29
C PHE A 41 -18.51 -9.59 -15.32
N ILE A 42 -17.20 -9.31 -15.35
CA ILE A 42 -16.61 -8.36 -16.31
C ILE A 42 -15.96 -9.09 -17.47
N GLY A 43 -15.34 -10.26 -17.22
CA GLY A 43 -14.77 -11.13 -18.24
C GLY A 43 -13.26 -11.36 -18.08
N GLN A 44 -12.71 -12.16 -18.99
CA GLN A 44 -11.30 -12.59 -18.97
C GLN A 44 -10.33 -11.42 -19.16
N ASP A 45 -10.74 -10.40 -19.92
CA ASP A 45 -9.89 -9.22 -20.18
C ASP A 45 -9.67 -8.38 -18.92
N ALA A 46 -10.67 -8.29 -18.05
CA ALA A 46 -10.55 -7.59 -16.77
C ALA A 46 -9.61 -8.34 -15.82
N LEU A 47 -9.71 -9.66 -15.76
CA LEU A 47 -8.81 -10.50 -14.95
C LEU A 47 -7.36 -10.42 -15.46
N ALA A 48 -7.17 -10.41 -16.78
CA ALA A 48 -5.86 -10.23 -17.39
C ALA A 48 -5.29 -8.83 -17.08
N ALA A 49 -6.12 -7.78 -17.12
CA ALA A 49 -5.73 -6.43 -16.78
C ALA A 49 -5.29 -6.31 -15.30
N GLU A 50 -6.04 -6.92 -14.38
CA GLU A 50 -5.69 -7.01 -12.96
C GLU A 50 -4.36 -7.75 -12.75
N GLY A 51 -4.16 -8.88 -13.45
CA GLY A 51 -2.92 -9.66 -13.40
C GLY A 51 -1.69 -8.88 -13.85
N VAL A 52 -1.83 -7.98 -14.83
CA VAL A 52 -0.74 -7.11 -15.31
C VAL A 52 -0.53 -5.92 -14.35
N ALA A 53 -1.60 -5.31 -13.88
CA ALA A 53 -1.52 -4.12 -13.03
C ALA A 53 -1.09 -4.46 -11.59
N GLY A 54 -1.44 -5.65 -11.08
CA GLY A 54 -1.15 -6.09 -9.72
C GLY A 54 0.32 -5.97 -9.32
N PRO A 55 1.27 -6.53 -10.07
CA PRO A 55 2.71 -6.38 -9.76
C PRO A 55 3.19 -4.94 -9.74
N VAL A 56 2.69 -4.09 -10.65
CA VAL A 56 3.03 -2.67 -10.70
C VAL A 56 2.56 -1.97 -9.43
N MET A 57 1.32 -2.24 -9.02
CA MET A 57 0.75 -1.67 -7.81
C MET A 57 1.42 -2.19 -6.55
N ASN A 58 1.82 -3.45 -6.50
CA ASN A 58 2.59 -4.00 -5.38
C ASN A 58 3.90 -3.24 -5.17
N LEU A 59 4.61 -2.86 -6.23
CA LEU A 59 5.81 -2.04 -6.13
C LEU A 59 5.51 -0.66 -5.51
N VAL A 60 4.43 -0.02 -5.92
CA VAL A 60 4.00 1.28 -5.38
C VAL A 60 3.63 1.15 -3.90
N ILE A 61 2.84 0.14 -3.54
CA ILE A 61 2.44 -0.11 -2.16
C ILE A 61 3.67 -0.42 -1.30
N LEU A 62 4.62 -1.21 -1.80
CA LEU A 62 5.86 -1.54 -1.09
C LEU A 62 6.69 -0.29 -0.81
N ALA A 63 6.80 0.63 -1.79
CA ALA A 63 7.50 1.89 -1.62
C ALA A 63 6.83 2.79 -0.56
N ILE A 64 5.50 2.90 -0.60
CA ILE A 64 4.70 3.65 0.39
C ILE A 64 4.87 3.03 1.78
N SER A 65 4.74 1.70 1.89
CA SER A 65 4.88 0.99 3.16
C SER A 65 6.29 1.13 3.73
N GLY A 66 7.33 1.08 2.89
CA GLY A 66 8.70 1.30 3.32
C GLY A 66 8.91 2.70 3.93
N LEU A 67 8.33 3.73 3.32
CA LEU A 67 8.35 5.10 3.85
C LEU A 67 7.64 5.18 5.20
N CYS A 68 6.45 4.59 5.30
CA CYS A 68 5.66 4.59 6.54
C CYS A 68 6.36 3.81 7.67
N ILE A 69 6.97 2.66 7.36
CA ILE A 69 7.73 1.86 8.34
C ILE A 69 8.94 2.67 8.83
N GLY A 70 9.69 3.30 7.93
CA GLY A 70 10.83 4.14 8.31
C GLY A 70 10.44 5.30 9.22
N ALA A 71 9.35 5.99 8.90
CA ALA A 71 8.79 7.05 9.73
C ALA A 71 8.30 6.52 11.09
N GLY A 72 7.66 5.33 11.09
CA GLY A 72 7.18 4.67 12.31
C GLY A 72 8.31 4.33 13.28
N VAL A 73 9.48 3.92 12.78
CA VAL A 73 10.67 3.68 13.62
C VAL A 73 11.13 4.97 14.30
N LEU A 74 11.24 6.07 13.55
CA LEU A 74 11.65 7.37 14.11
C LEU A 74 10.63 7.89 15.13
N MET A 75 9.33 7.72 14.85
CA MET A 75 8.27 8.08 15.80
C MET A 75 8.32 7.23 17.07
N SER A 76 8.58 5.93 16.95
CA SER A 76 8.71 5.02 18.10
C SER A 76 9.91 5.36 18.97
N GLU A 77 11.04 5.74 18.36
CA GLU A 77 12.23 6.19 19.07
C GLU A 77 11.97 7.51 19.83
N ALA A 78 11.35 8.49 19.16
CA ALA A 78 11.00 9.77 19.78
C ALA A 78 10.01 9.59 20.95
N PHE A 79 9.05 8.69 20.79
CA PHE A 79 8.09 8.34 21.85
C PHE A 79 8.77 7.66 23.04
N GLY A 80 9.64 6.69 22.78
CA GLY A 80 10.41 6.01 23.84
C GLY A 80 11.34 6.93 24.59
N ALA A 81 11.90 7.94 23.92
CA ALA A 81 12.73 8.99 24.51
C ALA A 81 11.91 10.10 25.21
N LYS A 82 10.57 10.02 25.23
CA LYS A 82 9.63 11.03 25.77
C LYS A 82 9.81 12.42 25.15
N ARG A 83 10.27 12.49 23.91
CA ARG A 83 10.47 13.72 23.14
C ARG A 83 9.24 14.00 22.27
N THR A 84 8.19 14.53 22.89
CA THR A 84 6.91 14.80 22.22
C THR A 84 7.04 15.80 21.07
N ASP A 85 7.94 16.78 21.20
CA ASP A 85 8.18 17.79 20.16
C ASP A 85 8.73 17.15 18.88
N ARG A 86 9.71 16.25 19.01
CA ARG A 86 10.25 15.50 17.88
C ARG A 86 9.24 14.53 17.26
N LEU A 87 8.38 13.95 18.09
CA LEU A 87 7.32 13.08 17.60
C LEU A 87 6.35 13.84 16.67
N GLN A 88 5.91 15.03 17.11
CA GLN A 88 5.01 15.87 16.32
C GLN A 88 5.69 16.38 15.03
N GLU A 89 6.94 16.78 15.10
CA GLU A 89 7.72 17.22 13.96
C GLU A 89 7.90 16.08 12.93
N THR A 90 8.24 14.88 13.40
CA THR A 90 8.38 13.70 12.53
C THR A 90 7.05 13.33 11.87
N LEU A 91 5.95 13.36 12.64
CA LEU A 91 4.62 13.07 12.10
C LEU A 91 4.22 14.09 11.02
N ALA A 92 4.36 15.40 11.32
CA ALA A 92 4.03 16.47 10.39
C ALA A 92 4.88 16.38 9.09
N THR A 93 6.19 16.15 9.25
CA THR A 93 7.11 16.01 8.12
C THR A 93 6.76 14.77 7.29
N THR A 94 6.47 13.65 7.93
CA THR A 94 6.09 12.41 7.24
C THR A 94 4.80 12.59 6.45
N LEU A 95 3.79 13.21 7.04
CA LEU A 95 2.51 13.45 6.36
C LEU A 95 2.68 14.40 5.17
N LEU A 96 3.40 15.51 5.36
CA LEU A 96 3.59 16.50 4.29
C LEU A 96 4.45 15.95 3.16
N PHE A 97 5.63 15.43 3.49
CA PHE A 97 6.57 14.88 2.51
C PHE A 97 5.98 13.66 1.78
N GLY A 98 5.36 12.75 2.53
CA GLY A 98 4.71 11.57 1.97
C GLY A 98 3.52 11.92 1.07
N ALA A 99 2.71 12.92 1.44
CA ALA A 99 1.61 13.39 0.59
C ALA A 99 2.14 13.93 -0.74
N VAL A 100 3.15 14.81 -0.69
CA VAL A 100 3.79 15.37 -1.92
C VAL A 100 4.39 14.27 -2.77
N LEU A 101 5.11 13.32 -2.16
CA LEU A 101 5.73 12.19 -2.85
C LEU A 101 4.67 11.30 -3.50
N CYS A 102 3.62 10.93 -2.78
CA CYS A 102 2.57 10.05 -3.29
C CYS A 102 1.73 10.71 -4.37
N CYS A 103 1.39 12.00 -4.22
CA CYS A 103 0.71 12.74 -5.29
C CYS A 103 1.57 12.88 -6.53
N GLY A 104 2.86 13.18 -6.36
CA GLY A 104 3.82 13.22 -7.46
C GLY A 104 3.97 11.88 -8.17
N ALA A 105 4.11 10.79 -7.40
CA ALA A 105 4.19 9.43 -7.94
C ALA A 105 2.89 9.01 -8.65
N ALA A 106 1.72 9.38 -8.11
CA ALA A 106 0.43 9.13 -8.75
C ALA A 106 0.31 9.86 -10.09
N ALA A 107 0.64 11.16 -10.13
CA ALA A 107 0.63 11.94 -11.35
C ALA A 107 1.60 11.39 -12.40
N LEU A 108 2.83 11.09 -11.97
CA LEU A 108 3.86 10.50 -12.82
C LEU A 108 3.45 9.12 -13.34
N GLY A 109 2.89 8.26 -12.48
CA GLY A 109 2.37 6.96 -12.83
C GLY A 109 1.25 7.02 -13.87
N CYS A 110 0.31 7.96 -13.71
CA CYS A 110 -0.75 8.21 -14.70
C CYS A 110 -0.21 8.61 -16.06
N VAL A 111 0.81 9.48 -16.10
CA VAL A 111 1.47 9.91 -17.34
C VAL A 111 2.28 8.77 -17.95
N LEU A 112 3.02 8.02 -17.15
CA LEU A 112 3.88 6.93 -17.58
C LEU A 112 3.13 5.62 -17.87
N THR A 113 1.85 5.50 -17.52
CA THR A 113 1.04 4.31 -17.75
C THR A 113 1.22 3.69 -19.15
N PRO A 114 1.11 4.45 -20.27
CA PRO A 114 1.26 3.86 -21.60
C PRO A 114 2.67 3.32 -21.86
N TRP A 115 3.69 3.93 -21.28
CA TRP A 115 5.07 3.47 -21.40
C TRP A 115 5.31 2.19 -20.57
N ILE A 116 4.77 2.15 -19.36
CA ILE A 116 4.83 0.96 -18.48
C ILE A 116 4.17 -0.23 -19.18
N LEU A 117 2.97 -0.06 -19.74
CA LEU A 117 2.25 -1.13 -20.41
C LEU A 117 2.95 -1.63 -21.67
N ARG A 118 3.58 -0.72 -22.44
CA ARG A 118 4.40 -1.11 -23.61
C ARG A 118 5.65 -1.87 -23.17
N ALA A 119 6.33 -1.43 -22.11
CA ALA A 119 7.49 -2.11 -21.57
C ALA A 119 7.16 -3.52 -21.05
N LEU A 120 5.94 -3.72 -20.55
CA LEU A 120 5.41 -5.01 -20.11
C LEU A 120 4.87 -5.85 -21.29
N ALA A 121 4.98 -5.37 -22.54
CA ALA A 121 4.49 -6.04 -23.75
C ALA A 121 3.00 -6.46 -23.64
N VAL A 122 2.15 -5.60 -23.07
CA VAL A 122 0.72 -5.86 -22.89
C VAL A 122 0.03 -5.91 -24.26
N PRO A 123 -0.74 -6.98 -24.56
CA PRO A 123 -1.47 -7.12 -25.82
C PRO A 123 -2.45 -5.95 -26.04
N ASP A 124 -2.60 -5.51 -27.30
CA ASP A 124 -3.48 -4.41 -27.68
C ASP A 124 -4.94 -4.64 -27.27
N ALA A 125 -5.38 -5.90 -27.27
CA ALA A 125 -6.74 -6.30 -26.88
C ALA A 125 -7.12 -5.83 -25.47
N ILE A 126 -6.19 -5.89 -24.51
CA ILE A 126 -6.42 -5.54 -23.10
C ILE A 126 -5.75 -4.22 -22.71
N PHE A 127 -5.00 -3.58 -23.61
CA PHE A 127 -4.23 -2.38 -23.32
C PHE A 127 -5.10 -1.25 -22.76
N GLY A 128 -6.25 -0.99 -23.38
CA GLY A 128 -7.15 0.08 -22.98
C GLY A 128 -7.72 -0.11 -21.57
N ILE A 129 -8.21 -1.30 -21.26
CA ILE A 129 -8.80 -1.60 -19.94
C ILE A 129 -7.72 -1.61 -18.86
N THR A 130 -6.54 -2.15 -19.15
CA THR A 130 -5.39 -2.15 -18.23
C THR A 130 -4.89 -0.73 -17.94
N ALA A 131 -4.87 0.14 -18.96
CA ALA A 131 -4.45 1.53 -18.80
C ALA A 131 -5.41 2.31 -17.89
N ILE A 132 -6.71 2.12 -18.07
CA ILE A 132 -7.74 2.76 -17.22
C ILE A 132 -7.61 2.24 -15.79
N TYR A 133 -7.54 0.93 -15.61
CA TYR A 133 -7.38 0.30 -14.30
C TYR A 133 -6.14 0.83 -13.58
N LEU A 134 -4.99 0.83 -14.24
CA LEU A 134 -3.73 1.27 -13.64
C LEU A 134 -3.75 2.75 -13.26
N ARG A 135 -4.36 3.63 -14.08
CA ARG A 135 -4.51 5.05 -13.76
C ARG A 135 -5.40 5.27 -12.54
N ILE A 136 -6.54 4.59 -12.46
CA ILE A 136 -7.45 4.69 -11.30
C ILE A 136 -6.72 4.25 -10.05
N THR A 137 -5.94 3.17 -10.12
CA THR A 137 -5.19 2.64 -8.98
C THR A 137 -4.04 3.58 -8.57
N PHE A 138 -3.34 4.22 -9.51
CA PHE A 138 -2.36 5.27 -9.19
C PHE A 138 -3.00 6.46 -8.48
N LEU A 139 -4.20 6.87 -8.89
CA LEU A 139 -4.95 7.94 -8.20
C LEU A 139 -5.38 7.52 -6.78
N GLY A 140 -5.52 6.22 -6.51
CA GLY A 140 -5.77 5.67 -5.19
C GLY A 140 -4.54 5.66 -4.26
N ALA A 141 -3.33 5.71 -4.80
CA ALA A 141 -2.09 5.59 -4.01
C ALA A 141 -1.95 6.65 -2.89
N PRO A 142 -2.29 7.94 -3.08
CA PRO A 142 -2.26 8.91 -1.99
C PRO A 142 -3.18 8.55 -0.83
N PHE A 143 -4.36 8.01 -1.10
CA PHE A 143 -5.29 7.57 -0.05
C PHE A 143 -4.73 6.39 0.74
N THR A 144 -4.07 5.45 0.05
CA THR A 144 -3.37 4.34 0.68
C THR A 144 -2.25 4.86 1.60
N PHE A 145 -1.52 5.89 1.19
CA PHE A 145 -0.51 6.52 2.05
C PHE A 145 -1.13 7.09 3.33
N PHE A 146 -2.22 7.86 3.24
CA PHE A 146 -2.86 8.45 4.42
C PHE A 146 -3.44 7.42 5.38
N TYR A 147 -3.86 6.26 4.87
CA TYR A 147 -4.34 5.16 5.70
C TYR A 147 -3.22 4.44 6.48
N ASN A 148 -2.00 4.38 5.95
CA ASN A 148 -0.91 3.59 6.54
C ASN A 148 -0.28 4.17 7.82
N PRO A 149 -0.05 5.51 7.96
CA PRO A 149 0.57 6.09 9.16
C PRO A 149 -0.41 6.36 10.31
N LEU A 150 -1.71 6.19 10.10
CA LEU A 150 -2.75 6.40 11.11
C LEU A 150 -3.08 5.10 11.83
#